data_c2e5841281eda5e2dfceb4ec24247d1f
#
_entry.id   c2e5841281eda5e2dfceb4ec24247d1f
#
_cell.length_a   1.000
_cell.length_b   1.000
_cell.length_c   1.000
_cell.angle_alpha   90.00
_cell.angle_beta   90.00
_cell.angle_gamma   90.00
#
_symmetry.space_group_name_H-M   'P 1'
#
loop_
_entity.id
_entity.type
_entity.pdbx_description
1 polymer ?
#
loop_
_entity_poly.entity_id
_entity_poly.type
_entity_poly.pdbx_seq_one_letter_code
_entity_poly.pdbx_strand_id
1 'polypeptide(L)'
;MIKNILKILISILILFSFFIAYFVYFGITTTKFNSTIREQIKKQNDNLDIDLKKVKLHLNLKNISIQIKTKNPKIILSNSDNLELREISSDISVASYFQKKFAIKNLSIKTKNNKIESYIDFYKLNNKNSLQIIFLKQALEGGIAKINADIYFDDMGKIKNNYILTGKISNTELQMPY
;
A
#
# COMPACT_ATOMS: atom_id res chain seq x y z
N MET A 1 -11.85 -50.44 -7.81
CA MET A 1 -10.77 -49.54 -7.47
C MET A 1 -10.94 -48.17 -8.13
N ILE A 2 -11.08 -48.06 -9.44
CA ILE A 2 -11.22 -46.79 -10.20
C ILE A 2 -12.39 -45.92 -9.71
N LYS A 3 -13.58 -46.48 -9.45
CA LYS A 3 -14.75 -45.74 -8.94
C LYS A 3 -14.50 -45.03 -7.61
N ASN A 4 -13.70 -45.61 -6.71
CA ASN A 4 -13.39 -45.01 -5.42
C ASN A 4 -12.36 -43.86 -5.59
N ILE A 5 -11.39 -44.03 -6.48
CA ILE A 5 -10.42 -42.97 -6.83
C ILE A 5 -11.15 -41.77 -7.43
N LEU A 6 -12.10 -42.01 -8.33
CA LEU A 6 -12.90 -40.95 -8.94
C LEU A 6 -13.75 -40.19 -7.92
N LYS A 7 -14.36 -40.85 -6.95
CA LYS A 7 -15.11 -40.20 -5.87
C LYS A 7 -14.22 -39.32 -5.00
N ILE A 8 -13.03 -39.79 -4.67
CA ILE A 8 -12.06 -39.03 -3.89
C ILE A 8 -11.64 -37.78 -4.67
N LEU A 9 -11.33 -37.93 -5.96
CA LEU A 9 -10.95 -36.80 -6.82
C LEU A 9 -12.05 -35.73 -6.91
N ILE A 10 -13.30 -36.16 -7.10
CA ILE A 10 -14.47 -35.24 -7.14
C ILE A 10 -14.65 -34.55 -5.79
N SER A 11 -14.50 -35.26 -4.68
CA SER A 11 -14.59 -34.68 -3.34
C SER A 11 -13.53 -33.61 -3.10
N ILE A 12 -12.28 -33.87 -3.52
CA ILE A 12 -11.19 -32.89 -3.43
C ILE A 12 -11.47 -31.66 -4.31
N LEU A 13 -11.99 -31.86 -5.50
CA LEU A 13 -12.34 -30.74 -6.41
C LEU A 13 -13.43 -29.86 -5.82
N ILE A 14 -14.47 -30.45 -5.23
CA ILE A 14 -15.54 -29.72 -4.55
C ILE A 14 -14.98 -28.92 -3.36
N LEU A 15 -14.16 -29.55 -2.52
CA LEU A 15 -13.54 -28.87 -1.37
C LEU A 15 -12.68 -27.70 -1.81
N PHE A 16 -11.89 -27.88 -2.88
CA PHE A 16 -11.05 -26.83 -3.45
C PHE A 16 -11.89 -25.67 -4.02
N SER A 17 -13.02 -25.97 -4.67
CA SER A 17 -13.94 -24.95 -5.16
C SER A 17 -14.55 -24.12 -4.04
N PHE A 18 -14.93 -24.75 -2.92
CA PHE A 18 -15.38 -24.04 -1.72
C PHE A 18 -14.28 -23.14 -1.13
N PHE A 19 -13.04 -23.62 -1.10
CA PHE A 19 -11.91 -22.84 -0.61
C PHE A 19 -11.67 -21.59 -1.50
N ILE A 20 -11.70 -21.75 -2.82
CA ILE A 20 -11.58 -20.62 -3.76
C ILE A 20 -12.74 -19.65 -3.56
N ALA A 21 -13.98 -20.13 -3.49
CA ALA A 21 -15.13 -19.29 -3.25
C ALA A 21 -15.00 -18.50 -1.94
N TYR A 22 -14.60 -19.15 -0.87
CA TYR A 22 -14.33 -18.49 0.41
C TYR A 22 -13.26 -17.39 0.26
N PHE A 23 -12.16 -17.67 -0.41
CA PHE A 23 -11.06 -16.71 -0.60
C PHE A 23 -11.48 -15.52 -1.49
N VAL A 24 -12.35 -15.75 -2.48
CA VAL A 24 -12.91 -14.69 -3.33
C VAL A 24 -13.87 -13.79 -2.56
N TYR A 25 -14.80 -14.37 -1.78
CA TYR A 25 -15.86 -13.60 -1.13
C TYR A 25 -15.44 -13.01 0.21
N PHE A 26 -14.75 -13.77 1.04
CA PHE A 26 -14.41 -13.36 2.40
C PHE A 26 -12.96 -12.89 2.54
N GLY A 27 -12.04 -13.49 1.79
CA GLY A 27 -10.61 -13.26 1.91
C GLY A 27 -10.03 -13.83 3.20
N ILE A 28 -8.72 -13.69 3.35
CA ILE A 28 -7.96 -14.15 4.52
C ILE A 28 -7.34 -12.93 5.21
N THR A 29 -7.54 -12.80 6.50
CA THR A 29 -6.93 -11.74 7.30
C THR A 29 -5.75 -12.30 8.08
N THR A 30 -4.59 -11.63 8.00
CA THR A 30 -3.35 -12.09 8.63
C THR A 30 -2.50 -10.91 9.11
N THR A 31 -1.61 -11.18 10.06
CA THR A 31 -0.55 -10.27 10.51
C THR A 31 0.85 -10.81 10.20
N LYS A 32 0.93 -12.01 9.60
CA LYS A 32 2.20 -12.73 9.41
C LYS A 32 3.23 -11.99 8.54
N PHE A 33 2.76 -11.09 7.66
CA PHE A 33 3.66 -10.33 6.78
C PHE A 33 4.13 -9.01 7.39
N ASN A 34 3.55 -8.60 8.53
CA ASN A 34 3.82 -7.26 9.10
C ASN A 34 5.29 -7.10 9.50
N SER A 35 5.89 -8.10 10.15
CA SER A 35 7.30 -8.05 10.55
C SER A 35 8.23 -7.95 9.34
N THR A 36 8.01 -8.78 8.33
CA THR A 36 8.83 -8.79 7.11
C THR A 36 8.76 -7.46 6.36
N ILE A 37 7.56 -6.90 6.19
CA ILE A 37 7.38 -5.60 5.53
C ILE A 37 8.05 -4.49 6.35
N ARG A 38 7.86 -4.49 7.66
CA ARG A 38 8.47 -3.54 8.59
C ARG A 38 10.01 -3.58 8.53
N GLU A 39 10.60 -4.77 8.55
CA GLU A 39 12.04 -4.94 8.43
C GLU A 39 12.58 -4.44 7.09
N GLN A 40 11.88 -4.69 5.98
CA GLN A 40 12.30 -4.21 4.66
C GLN A 40 12.25 -2.67 4.57
N ILE A 41 11.25 -2.04 5.17
CA ILE A 41 11.16 -0.58 5.23
C ILE A 41 12.30 0.00 6.06
N LYS A 42 12.56 -0.56 7.24
CA LYS A 42 13.67 -0.14 8.11
C LYS A 42 15.04 -0.28 7.44
N LYS A 43 15.25 -1.36 6.68
CA LYS A 43 16.51 -1.54 5.93
C LYS A 43 16.74 -0.45 4.87
N GLN A 44 15.68 0.14 4.33
CA GLN A 44 15.82 1.23 3.36
C GLN A 44 15.99 2.60 4.03
N ASN A 45 15.36 2.80 5.18
CA ASN A 45 15.48 4.04 5.95
C ASN A 45 15.20 3.78 7.42
N ASP A 46 16.23 3.87 8.28
CA ASP A 46 16.13 3.60 9.72
C ASP A 46 15.18 4.57 10.46
N ASN A 47 14.93 5.75 9.89
CA ASN A 47 14.02 6.75 10.45
C ASN A 47 12.55 6.50 10.07
N LEU A 48 12.26 5.43 9.32
CA LEU A 48 10.94 5.08 8.84
C LEU A 48 10.51 3.73 9.38
N ASP A 49 9.31 3.67 9.94
CA ASP A 49 8.67 2.42 10.35
C ASP A 49 7.20 2.42 9.89
N ILE A 50 6.56 1.26 9.88
CA ILE A 50 5.16 1.12 9.49
C ILE A 50 4.41 0.18 10.44
N ASP A 51 3.23 0.61 10.87
CA ASP A 51 2.27 -0.23 11.57
C ASP A 51 1.09 -0.57 10.63
N LEU A 52 1.11 -1.78 10.09
CA LEU A 52 0.13 -2.21 9.08
C LEU A 52 -1.20 -2.71 9.67
N LYS A 53 -1.27 -2.97 10.99
CA LYS A 53 -2.43 -3.60 11.61
C LYS A 53 -2.70 -4.99 10.99
N LYS A 54 -3.95 -5.25 10.61
CA LYS A 54 -4.36 -6.49 9.94
C LYS A 54 -4.34 -6.31 8.43
N VAL A 55 -3.69 -7.23 7.75
CA VAL A 55 -3.64 -7.30 6.29
C VAL A 55 -4.69 -8.29 5.80
N LYS A 56 -5.54 -7.88 4.89
CA LYS A 56 -6.57 -8.71 4.26
C LYS A 56 -6.15 -9.07 2.83
N LEU A 57 -6.25 -10.34 2.50
CA LEU A 57 -5.93 -10.91 1.20
C LEU A 57 -7.24 -11.37 0.55
N HIS A 58 -7.49 -10.93 -0.67
CA HIS A 58 -8.62 -11.36 -1.49
C HIS A 58 -8.13 -11.89 -2.83
N LEU A 59 -8.76 -12.96 -3.31
CA LEU A 59 -8.55 -13.42 -4.69
C LEU A 59 -9.51 -12.69 -5.63
N ASN A 60 -8.96 -12.00 -6.62
CA ASN A 60 -9.72 -11.38 -7.71
C ASN A 60 -9.64 -12.28 -8.95
N LEU A 61 -10.72 -13.00 -9.24
CA LEU A 61 -10.76 -13.93 -10.38
C LEU A 61 -10.76 -13.22 -11.73
N LYS A 62 -11.29 -11.99 -11.82
CA LYS A 62 -11.35 -11.24 -13.07
C LYS A 62 -9.96 -10.98 -13.65
N ASN A 63 -9.01 -10.65 -12.81
CA ASN A 63 -7.63 -10.30 -13.18
C ASN A 63 -6.62 -11.37 -12.78
N ILE A 64 -7.07 -12.48 -12.20
CA ILE A 64 -6.23 -13.55 -11.60
C ILE A 64 -5.14 -12.91 -10.73
N SER A 65 -5.56 -12.10 -9.78
CA SER A 65 -4.68 -11.35 -8.89
C SER A 65 -5.07 -11.54 -7.42
N ILE A 66 -4.09 -11.41 -6.54
CA ILE A 66 -4.30 -11.34 -5.10
C ILE A 66 -4.29 -9.86 -4.71
N GLN A 67 -5.43 -9.36 -4.27
CA GLN A 67 -5.53 -8.03 -3.70
C GLN A 67 -5.12 -8.07 -2.23
N ILE A 68 -4.13 -7.26 -1.89
CA ILE A 68 -3.68 -7.03 -0.51
C ILE A 68 -4.24 -5.69 -0.07
N LYS A 69 -4.83 -5.66 1.12
CA LYS A 69 -5.44 -4.45 1.68
C LYS A 69 -5.25 -4.37 3.18
N THR A 70 -4.84 -3.21 3.67
CA THR A 70 -4.82 -2.90 5.10
C THR A 70 -5.56 -1.61 5.40
N LYS A 71 -6.26 -1.57 6.54
CA LYS A 71 -7.02 -0.41 7.00
C LYS A 71 -6.35 0.23 8.20
N ASN A 72 -6.39 1.57 8.23
CA ASN A 72 -5.83 2.39 9.29
C ASN A 72 -4.36 2.06 9.65
N PRO A 73 -3.49 1.80 8.65
CA PRO A 73 -2.07 1.69 8.94
C PRO A 73 -1.51 3.07 9.31
N LYS A 74 -0.31 3.08 9.91
CA LYS A 74 0.42 4.30 10.25
C LYS A 74 1.84 4.22 9.75
N ILE A 75 2.34 5.29 9.16
CA ILE A 75 3.76 5.48 8.91
C ILE A 75 4.32 6.23 10.12
N ILE A 76 5.31 5.63 10.76
CA ILE A 76 5.94 6.15 11.96
C ILE A 76 7.23 6.83 11.53
N LEU A 77 7.37 8.10 11.88
CA LEU A 77 8.54 8.93 11.61
C LEU A 77 9.29 9.17 12.93
N SER A 78 10.60 8.92 12.96
CA SER A 78 11.38 8.96 14.20
C SER A 78 11.41 10.34 14.88
N ASN A 79 11.26 11.42 14.11
CA ASN A 79 11.46 12.80 14.57
C ASN A 79 10.27 13.73 14.28
N SER A 80 9.09 13.19 13.97
CA SER A 80 7.91 14.00 13.68
C SER A 80 6.60 13.25 13.95
N ASP A 81 5.47 13.93 13.77
CA ASP A 81 4.15 13.33 13.88
C ASP A 81 3.97 12.20 12.84
N ASN A 82 3.36 11.12 13.26
CA ASN A 82 3.07 9.98 12.38
C ASN A 82 2.10 10.37 11.27
N LEU A 83 2.30 9.78 10.08
CA LEU A 83 1.32 9.87 9.01
C LEU A 83 0.24 8.78 9.17
N GLU A 84 -0.97 9.21 9.45
CA GLU A 84 -2.12 8.31 9.53
C GLU A 84 -2.68 8.03 8.14
N LEU A 85 -2.78 6.75 7.81
CA LEU A 85 -3.35 6.30 6.57
C LEU A 85 -4.77 5.75 6.80
N ARG A 86 -5.64 5.92 5.82
CA ARG A 86 -6.95 5.27 5.81
C ARG A 86 -6.85 3.85 5.29
N GLU A 87 -6.03 3.68 4.24
CA GLU A 87 -5.92 2.42 3.52
C GLU A 87 -4.62 2.37 2.72
N ILE A 88 -4.00 1.19 2.67
CA ILE A 88 -3.04 0.81 1.63
C ILE A 88 -3.62 -0.42 0.95
N SER A 89 -3.59 -0.45 -0.38
CA SER A 89 -3.96 -1.63 -1.15
C SER A 89 -3.03 -1.82 -2.35
N SER A 90 -2.90 -3.07 -2.76
CA SER A 90 -2.05 -3.47 -3.88
C SER A 90 -2.61 -4.71 -4.54
N ASP A 91 -2.52 -4.81 -5.86
CA ASP A 91 -2.87 -6.00 -6.62
C ASP A 91 -1.60 -6.72 -7.07
N ILE A 92 -1.49 -8.00 -6.71
CA ILE A 92 -0.38 -8.87 -7.09
C ILE A 92 -0.88 -9.83 -8.16
N SER A 93 -0.30 -9.76 -9.36
CA SER A 93 -0.59 -10.68 -10.45
C SER A 93 -0.01 -12.06 -10.16
N VAL A 94 -0.88 -13.07 -10.09
CA VAL A 94 -0.48 -14.47 -9.93
C VAL A 94 0.33 -14.94 -11.14
N ALA A 95 -0.09 -14.59 -12.36
CA ALA A 95 0.61 -14.95 -13.58
C ALA A 95 2.03 -14.37 -13.64
N SER A 96 2.21 -13.09 -13.29
CA SER A 96 3.54 -12.46 -13.25
C SER A 96 4.47 -13.10 -12.22
N TYR A 97 3.93 -13.49 -11.07
CA TYR A 97 4.69 -14.20 -10.04
C TYR A 97 5.28 -15.53 -10.58
N PHE A 98 4.45 -16.34 -11.23
CA PHE A 98 4.93 -17.60 -11.84
C PHE A 98 5.88 -17.38 -13.02
N GLN A 99 5.76 -16.28 -13.75
CA GLN A 99 6.66 -15.90 -14.84
C GLN A 99 7.96 -15.22 -14.35
N LYS A 100 8.18 -15.10 -13.03
CA LYS A 100 9.32 -14.41 -12.42
C LYS A 100 9.44 -12.93 -12.85
N LYS A 101 8.33 -12.31 -13.23
CA LYS A 101 8.23 -10.87 -13.50
C LYS A 101 7.84 -10.12 -12.23
N PHE A 102 7.97 -8.79 -12.26
CA PHE A 102 7.49 -7.97 -11.18
C PHE A 102 5.97 -8.14 -11.00
N ALA A 103 5.57 -8.65 -9.85
CA ALA A 103 4.19 -9.12 -9.65
C ALA A 103 3.23 -8.03 -9.16
N ILE A 104 3.72 -6.98 -8.51
CA ILE A 104 2.90 -5.86 -8.04
C ILE A 104 2.46 -5.03 -9.25
N LYS A 105 1.14 -4.89 -9.46
CA LYS A 105 0.60 -4.14 -10.61
C LYS A 105 0.23 -2.73 -10.25
N ASN A 106 -0.22 -2.51 -9.03
CA ASN A 106 -0.54 -1.19 -8.50
C ASN A 106 -0.23 -1.09 -7.01
N LEU A 107 -0.12 0.14 -6.53
CA LEU A 107 -0.09 0.49 -5.11
C LEU A 107 -0.99 1.71 -4.93
N SER A 108 -2.06 1.55 -4.15
CA SER A 108 -2.97 2.64 -3.78
C SER A 108 -2.76 2.98 -2.31
N ILE A 109 -2.48 4.25 -2.05
CA ILE A 109 -2.30 4.80 -0.70
C ILE A 109 -3.32 5.90 -0.50
N LYS A 110 -4.12 5.79 0.55
CA LYS A 110 -5.10 6.81 0.94
C LYS A 110 -4.80 7.25 2.36
N THR A 111 -4.53 8.54 2.53
CA THR A 111 -4.25 9.09 3.86
C THR A 111 -5.54 9.50 4.56
N LYS A 112 -5.48 9.65 5.88
CA LYS A 112 -6.44 10.45 6.64
C LYS A 112 -6.06 11.94 6.54
N ASN A 113 -6.74 12.75 7.30
CA ASN A 113 -6.33 14.14 7.52
C ASN A 113 -5.09 14.14 8.41
N ASN A 114 -3.96 14.60 7.87
CA ASN A 114 -2.70 14.76 8.60
C ASN A 114 -2.25 16.21 8.51
N LYS A 115 -1.44 16.65 9.45
CA LYS A 115 -0.78 17.95 9.37
C LYS A 115 0.13 18.01 8.12
N ILE A 116 0.21 19.15 7.49
CA ILE A 116 1.07 19.37 6.30
C ILE A 116 2.53 19.10 6.65
N GLU A 117 2.96 19.48 7.84
CA GLU A 117 4.31 19.26 8.35
C GLU A 117 4.73 17.79 8.32
N SER A 118 3.81 16.87 8.66
CA SER A 118 4.09 15.43 8.62
C SER A 118 4.41 14.93 7.20
N TYR A 119 3.78 15.50 6.17
CA TYR A 119 4.13 15.17 4.77
C TYR A 119 5.48 15.77 4.36
N ILE A 120 5.75 17.00 4.78
CA ILE A 120 7.03 17.65 4.53
C ILE A 120 8.17 16.87 5.20
N ASP A 121 7.98 16.44 6.43
CA ASP A 121 8.98 15.66 7.16
C ASP A 121 9.17 14.26 6.55
N PHE A 122 8.10 13.60 6.09
CA PHE A 122 8.21 12.37 5.33
C PHE A 122 9.02 12.56 4.03
N TYR A 123 8.77 13.63 3.28
CA TYR A 123 9.51 13.95 2.06
C TYR A 123 11.00 14.23 2.32
N LYS A 124 11.32 14.87 3.44
CA LYS A 124 12.70 15.12 3.89
C LYS A 124 13.54 13.87 4.11
N LEU A 125 12.93 12.75 4.47
CA LEU A 125 13.67 11.51 4.74
C LEU A 125 14.54 11.08 3.54
N ASN A 126 14.06 11.34 2.33
CA ASN A 126 14.75 10.98 1.09
C ASN A 126 15.37 12.19 0.35
N ASN A 127 15.08 13.43 0.80
CA ASN A 127 15.46 14.66 0.09
C ASN A 127 15.97 15.74 1.05
N LYS A 128 16.96 15.42 1.88
CA LYS A 128 17.41 16.25 3.01
C LYS A 128 17.75 17.72 2.67
N ASN A 129 18.28 17.99 1.50
CA ASN A 129 18.78 19.31 1.08
C ASN A 129 17.96 19.91 -0.09
N SER A 130 16.71 19.56 -0.26
CA SER A 130 15.90 20.07 -1.35
C SER A 130 15.45 21.52 -1.07
N LEU A 131 15.77 22.44 -1.97
CA LEU A 131 15.24 23.82 -1.95
C LEU A 131 13.71 23.82 -1.93
N GLN A 132 13.06 22.84 -2.55
CA GLN A 132 11.61 22.66 -2.55
C GLN A 132 11.05 22.51 -1.12
N ILE A 133 11.78 21.84 -0.22
CA ILE A 133 11.36 21.67 1.18
C ILE A 133 11.40 23.00 1.91
N ILE A 134 12.45 23.79 1.69
CA ILE A 134 12.60 25.12 2.32
C ILE A 134 11.45 26.01 1.84
N PHE A 135 11.20 26.03 0.54
CA PHE A 135 10.10 26.79 -0.06
C PHE A 135 8.73 26.34 0.47
N LEU A 136 8.45 25.03 0.51
CA LEU A 136 7.18 24.51 1.03
C LEU A 136 6.95 24.88 2.49
N LYS A 137 8.00 24.84 3.33
CA LYS A 137 7.91 25.23 4.75
C LYS A 137 7.65 26.73 4.92
N GLN A 138 8.20 27.56 4.05
CA GLN A 138 7.98 29.00 4.09
C GLN A 138 6.63 29.41 3.49
N ALA A 139 6.19 28.69 2.43
CA ALA A 139 4.96 29.01 1.73
C ALA A 139 3.69 28.48 2.43
N LEU A 140 3.81 27.41 3.21
CA LEU A 140 2.67 26.75 3.86
C LEU A 140 2.83 26.82 5.37
N GLU A 141 2.02 27.63 6.02
CA GLU A 141 1.96 27.71 7.47
C GLU A 141 0.72 26.98 7.99
N GLY A 142 0.97 25.90 8.75
CA GLY A 142 -0.07 25.06 9.32
C GLY A 142 -0.92 24.35 8.27
N GLY A 143 -2.06 23.85 8.73
CA GLY A 143 -3.07 23.22 7.88
C GLY A 143 -3.08 21.70 7.92
N ILE A 144 -4.11 21.18 7.27
CA ILE A 144 -4.40 19.74 7.21
C ILE A 144 -4.48 19.33 5.75
N ALA A 145 -3.78 18.25 5.40
CA ALA A 145 -3.84 17.68 4.07
C ALA A 145 -4.32 16.23 4.11
N LYS A 146 -5.02 15.85 3.04
CA LYS A 146 -5.41 14.48 2.72
C LYS A 146 -4.96 14.17 1.31
N ILE A 147 -4.20 13.09 1.15
CA ILE A 147 -3.61 12.70 -0.13
C ILE A 147 -4.07 11.28 -0.50
N ASN A 148 -4.37 11.07 -1.77
CA ASN A 148 -4.55 9.74 -2.34
C ASN A 148 -3.56 9.61 -3.50
N ALA A 149 -2.86 8.48 -3.55
CA ALA A 149 -1.91 8.15 -4.59
C ALA A 149 -2.23 6.77 -5.14
N ASP A 150 -2.41 6.67 -6.46
CA ASP A 150 -2.54 5.41 -7.18
C ASP A 150 -1.35 5.30 -8.15
N ILE A 151 -0.48 4.35 -7.89
CA ILE A 151 0.78 4.14 -8.61
C ILE A 151 0.67 2.81 -9.33
N TYR A 152 1.02 2.77 -10.61
CA TYR A 152 1.01 1.57 -11.44
C TYR A 152 2.43 1.18 -11.84
N PHE A 153 2.67 -0.13 -11.92
CA PHE A 153 3.98 -0.67 -12.27
C PHE A 153 3.92 -1.47 -13.57
N ASP A 154 5.01 -1.47 -14.31
CA ASP A 154 5.20 -2.37 -15.45
C ASP A 154 5.74 -3.75 -14.99
N ASP A 155 6.01 -4.63 -15.94
CA ASP A 155 6.51 -5.98 -15.67
C ASP A 155 7.96 -6.00 -15.15
N MET A 156 8.68 -4.88 -15.22
CA MET A 156 10.03 -4.71 -14.67
C MET A 156 10.03 -4.00 -13.30
N GLY A 157 8.86 -3.57 -12.80
CA GLY A 157 8.72 -2.84 -11.55
C GLY A 157 8.98 -1.34 -11.64
N LYS A 158 9.07 -0.78 -12.86
CA LYS A 158 9.14 0.68 -13.05
C LYS A 158 7.77 1.30 -12.93
N ILE A 159 7.71 2.49 -12.36
CA ILE A 159 6.48 3.27 -12.25
C ILE A 159 6.06 3.70 -13.65
N LYS A 160 4.79 3.45 -14.00
CA LYS A 160 4.18 3.91 -15.24
C LYS A 160 3.83 5.39 -15.15
N ASN A 161 3.82 6.09 -16.28
CA ASN A 161 3.52 7.54 -16.35
C ASN A 161 2.05 7.90 -16.04
N ASN A 162 1.17 6.91 -15.89
CA ASN A 162 -0.25 7.09 -15.59
C ASN A 162 -0.58 7.02 -14.08
N TYR A 163 0.36 7.35 -13.21
CA TYR A 163 0.06 7.49 -11.78
C TYR A 163 -0.92 8.66 -11.54
N ILE A 164 -1.76 8.50 -10.53
CA ILE A 164 -2.76 9.50 -10.15
C ILE A 164 -2.45 9.96 -8.72
N LEU A 165 -2.25 11.25 -8.57
CA LEU A 165 -2.08 11.89 -7.26
C LEU A 165 -3.19 12.94 -7.08
N THR A 166 -4.01 12.76 -6.05
CA THR A 166 -5.06 13.71 -5.69
C THR A 166 -4.91 14.14 -4.24
N GLY A 167 -5.15 15.42 -3.95
CA GLY A 167 -5.04 15.94 -2.60
C GLY A 167 -6.06 17.01 -2.31
N LYS A 168 -6.34 17.19 -1.03
CA LYS A 168 -7.12 18.32 -0.51
C LYS A 168 -6.37 18.89 0.68
N ILE A 169 -6.14 20.21 0.63
CA ILE A 169 -5.56 20.99 1.73
C ILE A 169 -6.67 21.88 2.30
N SER A 170 -6.70 22.04 3.60
CA SER A 170 -7.62 22.89 4.32
C SER A 170 -6.96 23.53 5.53
N ASN A 171 -7.47 24.68 5.95
CA ASN A 171 -6.98 25.44 7.12
C ASN A 171 -5.49 25.76 7.04
N THR A 172 -5.00 26.14 5.86
CA THR A 172 -3.61 26.58 5.65
C THR A 172 -3.58 28.05 5.27
N GLU A 173 -2.56 28.75 5.74
CA GLU A 173 -2.21 30.10 5.27
C GLU A 173 -1.09 29.98 4.26
N LEU A 174 -1.25 30.71 3.13
CA LEU A 174 -0.22 30.81 2.10
C LEU A 174 0.57 32.08 2.34
N GLN A 175 1.82 31.95 2.70
CA GLN A 175 2.76 33.08 2.77
C GLN A 175 3.57 33.11 1.48
N MET A 176 3.48 34.23 0.74
CA MET A 176 4.38 34.45 -0.38
C MET A 176 5.70 34.99 0.16
N PRO A 177 6.82 34.28 -0.06
CA PRO A 177 8.13 34.88 0.23
C PRO A 177 8.36 36.10 -0.65
N TYR A 178 8.61 37.24 -0.03
CA TYR A 178 9.00 38.47 -0.71
C TYR A 178 10.42 38.34 -1.25
#